data_44f8a446ac997166ad84f4463887e9e8
#
_entry.id   44f8a446ac997166ad84f4463887e9e8
#
_cell.length_a   1.000
_cell.length_b   1.000
_cell.length_c   1.000
_cell.angle_alpha   90.00
_cell.angle_beta   90.00
_cell.angle_gamma   90.00
#
_symmetry.space_group_name_H-M   'P 1'
#
loop_
_entity.id
_entity.type
_entity.pdbx_description
1 polymer ?
#
loop_
_entity_poly.entity_id
_entity_poly.type
_entity_poly.pdbx_seq_one_letter_code
_entity_poly.pdbx_strand_id
1 'polypeptide(L)'
;MIRAIVYIALLAATLGNGIAVAQELTPRAYWPTPIGTNVLVFSYQRNTGDIVIDPSLPITGVESEIDYFQVTYQRSFNLFGRSGAAQLSLPFADGLTEGMVEGEFRQRKTTGITDARFRMAVNLVGAPAMDAAGFRTLRGDPKTIVGASLLVQVPTGEYNSDKLLNLGTNRWSVKPAIGVIVPLRPTWLFEIELGAWIFGDNDDFLGQTREQDPIVSAELHLVKRIRPGFWASLDANYYRGGETRIGADFNDDLQRNSRAGLTLVFPAKGRHAFRGSFSTGVSTRSGGDFDMYSLSYLFAW
;
A
#
# COMPACT_ATOMS: atom_id res chain seq x y z
N MET A 1 -18.95 -35.10 7.15
CA MET A 1 -17.96 -34.34 7.95
C MET A 1 -16.66 -34.12 7.18
N ILE A 2 -15.99 -35.10 6.60
CA ILE A 2 -14.72 -34.90 5.86
C ILE A 2 -14.88 -33.97 4.65
N ARG A 3 -16.00 -34.03 3.88
CA ARG A 3 -16.26 -33.11 2.76
C ARG A 3 -16.49 -31.67 3.21
N ALA A 4 -17.15 -31.42 4.34
CA ALA A 4 -17.33 -30.08 4.89
C ALA A 4 -16.00 -29.46 5.36
N ILE A 5 -15.07 -30.26 5.86
CA ILE A 5 -13.74 -29.79 6.29
C ILE A 5 -12.87 -29.44 5.07
N VAL A 6 -12.97 -30.22 3.98
CA VAL A 6 -12.27 -29.92 2.71
C VAL A 6 -12.83 -28.66 2.06
N TYR A 7 -14.17 -28.44 2.08
CA TYR A 7 -14.77 -27.21 1.58
C TYR A 7 -14.47 -26.00 2.46
N ILE A 8 -14.36 -26.17 3.77
CA ILE A 8 -13.91 -25.10 4.68
C ILE A 8 -12.44 -24.75 4.41
N ALA A 9 -11.59 -25.72 4.08
CA ALA A 9 -10.18 -25.49 3.72
C ALA A 9 -10.06 -24.82 2.34
N LEU A 10 -10.87 -25.20 1.35
CA LEU A 10 -10.96 -24.52 0.05
C LEU A 10 -11.56 -23.11 0.17
N LEU A 11 -12.53 -22.90 1.04
CA LEU A 11 -13.08 -21.59 1.40
C LEU A 11 -12.01 -20.67 1.98
N ALA A 12 -11.04 -21.27 2.69
CA ALA A 12 -9.91 -20.58 3.30
C ALA A 12 -8.98 -19.92 2.27
N ALA A 13 -8.90 -20.49 1.10
CA ALA A 13 -7.90 -20.15 0.11
C ALA A 13 -8.09 -18.74 -0.49
N THR A 14 -9.30 -18.24 -0.59
CA THR A 14 -9.61 -17.04 -1.36
C THR A 14 -9.91 -15.80 -0.52
N LEU A 15 -10.44 -15.96 0.70
CA LEU A 15 -10.72 -14.84 1.59
C LEU A 15 -9.50 -14.40 2.42
N GLY A 16 -8.45 -15.19 2.42
CA GLY A 16 -7.20 -14.92 3.15
C GLY A 16 -6.28 -13.89 2.49
N ASN A 17 -6.75 -13.14 1.50
CA ASN A 17 -6.03 -11.95 1.04
C ASN A 17 -6.12 -10.90 2.15
N GLY A 18 -5.13 -10.90 3.04
CA GLY A 18 -4.83 -9.71 3.83
C GLY A 18 -4.85 -8.55 2.83
N ILE A 19 -5.67 -7.56 3.11
CA ILE A 19 -6.04 -6.44 2.24
C ILE A 19 -4.84 -6.04 1.41
N ALA A 20 -4.98 -6.11 0.09
CA ALA A 20 -3.90 -6.10 -0.87
C ALA A 20 -3.00 -4.86 -0.67
N VAL A 21 -1.92 -5.06 0.05
CA VAL A 21 -0.88 -4.05 0.34
C VAL A 21 -0.26 -3.49 -0.94
N ALA A 22 -0.41 -4.22 -2.07
CA ALA A 22 0.08 -3.83 -3.38
C ALA A 22 -0.71 -2.67 -4.05
N GLN A 23 -1.83 -2.25 -3.48
CA GLN A 23 -2.74 -1.26 -4.10
C GLN A 23 -2.43 0.20 -3.73
N GLU A 24 -1.32 0.47 -3.07
CA GLU A 24 -0.95 1.84 -2.69
C GLU A 24 -0.55 2.68 -3.90
N LEU A 25 -0.97 3.95 -3.90
CA LEU A 25 -0.51 4.99 -4.80
C LEU A 25 0.28 6.01 -3.98
N THR A 26 1.60 6.08 -4.22
CA THR A 26 2.53 6.86 -3.40
C THR A 26 3.26 7.96 -4.19
N PRO A 27 2.53 8.96 -4.74
CA PRO A 27 3.17 10.02 -5.48
C PRO A 27 4.20 10.76 -4.63
N ARG A 28 5.33 11.10 -5.26
CA ARG A 28 6.48 11.79 -4.64
C ARG A 28 7.23 10.96 -3.60
N ALA A 29 7.21 9.65 -3.72
CA ALA A 29 7.89 8.73 -2.80
C ALA A 29 9.40 8.98 -2.67
N TYR A 30 10.05 9.52 -3.72
CA TYR A 30 11.49 9.85 -3.77
C TYR A 30 11.77 11.35 -3.82
N TRP A 31 10.74 12.20 -3.71
CA TRP A 31 10.98 13.63 -3.65
C TRP A 31 11.64 13.98 -2.31
N PRO A 32 12.87 14.58 -2.33
CA PRO A 32 13.61 14.80 -1.11
C PRO A 32 12.98 15.86 -0.21
N THR A 33 13.39 15.85 1.04
CA THR A 33 13.14 16.90 2.01
C THR A 33 14.48 17.36 2.61
N PRO A 34 14.57 18.56 3.18
CA PRO A 34 15.78 18.98 3.91
C PRO A 34 16.18 17.94 4.96
N ILE A 35 17.48 17.71 5.11
CA ILE A 35 18.00 16.75 6.08
C ILE A 35 17.60 17.14 7.51
N GLY A 36 17.24 16.15 8.32
CA GLY A 36 16.80 16.32 9.70
C GLY A 36 15.31 16.70 9.83
N THR A 37 14.58 16.82 8.69
CA THR A 37 13.14 17.05 8.75
C THR A 37 12.42 15.84 9.32
N ASN A 38 11.59 16.09 10.34
CA ASN A 38 10.65 15.11 10.88
C ASN A 38 9.26 15.42 10.31
N VAL A 39 8.48 14.39 10.03
CA VAL A 39 7.10 14.52 9.59
C VAL A 39 6.25 13.50 10.34
N LEU A 40 5.19 13.97 10.96
CA LEU A 40 4.15 13.13 11.54
C LEU A 40 2.90 13.25 10.67
N VAL A 41 2.35 12.11 10.29
CA VAL A 41 1.16 12.02 9.45
C VAL A 41 0.08 11.24 10.17
N PHE A 42 -1.11 11.81 10.26
CA PHE A 42 -2.32 11.12 10.68
C PHE A 42 -3.19 10.94 9.45
N SER A 43 -3.54 9.72 9.14
CA SER A 43 -4.34 9.37 7.97
C SER A 43 -5.61 8.64 8.38
N TYR A 44 -6.69 8.98 7.71
CA TYR A 44 -7.91 8.19 7.65
C TYR A 44 -8.11 7.75 6.20
N GLN A 45 -8.48 6.48 5.99
CA GLN A 45 -8.80 5.95 4.68
C GLN A 45 -10.02 5.04 4.80
N ARG A 46 -10.98 5.22 3.90
CA ARG A 46 -12.12 4.33 3.73
C ARG A 46 -11.98 3.59 2.41
N ASN A 47 -12.09 2.27 2.50
CA ASN A 47 -12.13 1.36 1.36
C ASN A 47 -13.51 0.73 1.29
N THR A 48 -14.16 0.82 0.13
CA THR A 48 -15.48 0.22 -0.10
C THR A 48 -15.49 -0.47 -1.45
N GLY A 49 -16.05 -1.65 -1.54
CA GLY A 49 -16.18 -2.35 -2.81
C GLY A 49 -16.13 -3.86 -2.67
N ASP A 50 -16.01 -4.51 -3.81
CA ASP A 50 -16.10 -5.95 -3.96
C ASP A 50 -14.74 -6.64 -3.70
N ILE A 51 -14.81 -7.89 -3.29
CA ILE A 51 -13.68 -8.80 -3.31
C ILE A 51 -13.92 -9.84 -4.40
N VAL A 52 -13.15 -9.77 -5.48
CA VAL A 52 -13.21 -10.74 -6.58
C VAL A 52 -12.52 -12.02 -6.15
N ILE A 53 -13.32 -13.07 -6.00
CA ILE A 53 -12.90 -14.39 -5.51
C ILE A 53 -12.80 -15.34 -6.70
N ASP A 54 -12.05 -16.43 -6.52
CA ASP A 54 -11.98 -17.54 -7.46
C ASP A 54 -13.40 -18.06 -7.79
N PRO A 55 -13.82 -18.05 -9.07
CA PRO A 55 -15.16 -18.48 -9.49
C PRO A 55 -15.47 -19.96 -9.22
N SER A 56 -14.46 -20.79 -8.96
CA SER A 56 -14.64 -22.20 -8.63
C SER A 56 -15.20 -22.43 -7.23
N LEU A 57 -15.20 -21.38 -6.39
CA LEU A 57 -15.66 -21.45 -5.02
C LEU A 57 -17.15 -21.09 -4.89
N PRO A 58 -17.87 -21.74 -3.98
CA PRO A 58 -19.28 -21.47 -3.72
C PRO A 58 -19.47 -20.17 -2.89
N ILE A 59 -18.78 -19.10 -3.27
CA ILE A 59 -18.81 -17.80 -2.61
C ILE A 59 -19.11 -16.73 -3.66
N THR A 60 -20.09 -15.89 -3.40
CA THR A 60 -20.50 -14.83 -4.31
C THR A 60 -20.87 -13.55 -3.57
N GLY A 61 -20.80 -12.41 -4.27
CA GLY A 61 -21.24 -11.12 -3.75
C GLY A 61 -20.50 -10.73 -2.47
N VAL A 62 -19.17 -10.88 -2.46
CA VAL A 62 -18.38 -10.47 -1.30
C VAL A 62 -18.10 -8.98 -1.40
N GLU A 63 -18.68 -8.22 -0.50
CA GLU A 63 -18.47 -6.79 -0.34
C GLU A 63 -17.72 -6.50 0.96
N SER A 64 -16.94 -5.45 0.98
CA SER A 64 -16.20 -5.05 2.18
C SER A 64 -16.16 -3.53 2.32
N GLU A 65 -16.40 -3.08 3.55
CA GLU A 65 -16.19 -1.70 3.98
C GLU A 65 -15.14 -1.69 5.09
N ILE A 66 -14.06 -0.93 4.89
CA ILE A 66 -12.95 -0.92 5.83
C ILE A 66 -12.47 0.50 6.05
N ASP A 67 -12.51 0.93 7.30
CA ASP A 67 -11.96 2.19 7.77
C ASP A 67 -10.55 1.95 8.35
N TYR A 68 -9.55 2.65 7.80
CA TYR A 68 -8.17 2.62 8.27
C TYR A 68 -7.81 3.93 8.94
N PHE A 69 -7.16 3.82 10.08
CA PHE A 69 -6.50 4.92 10.78
C PHE A 69 -5.01 4.60 10.84
N GLN A 70 -4.17 5.50 10.40
CA GLN A 70 -2.73 5.27 10.39
C GLN A 70 -1.98 6.46 10.95
N VAL A 71 -1.01 6.19 11.80
CA VAL A 71 0.01 7.16 12.22
C VAL A 71 1.32 6.78 11.56
N THR A 72 1.92 7.74 10.85
CA THR A 72 3.23 7.56 10.20
C THR A 72 4.20 8.61 10.70
N TYR A 73 5.36 8.17 11.17
CA TYR A 73 6.51 9.03 11.45
C TYR A 73 7.56 8.86 10.35
N GLN A 74 8.04 9.98 9.83
CA GLN A 74 9.13 10.00 8.85
C GLN A 74 10.23 10.93 9.31
N ARG A 75 11.49 10.53 9.06
CA ARG A 75 12.68 11.37 9.24
C ARG A 75 13.57 11.31 8.02
N SER A 76 14.00 12.48 7.54
CA SER A 76 15.02 12.59 6.51
C SER A 76 16.44 12.60 7.12
N PHE A 77 17.38 11.99 6.42
CA PHE A 77 18.75 11.88 6.88
C PHE A 77 19.75 11.95 5.71
N ASN A 78 21.03 12.13 6.05
CA ASN A 78 22.13 12.06 5.11
C ASN A 78 22.71 10.63 5.11
N LEU A 79 22.69 9.97 3.97
CA LEU A 79 23.34 8.69 3.76
C LEU A 79 24.48 8.87 2.76
N PHE A 80 25.72 8.98 3.23
CA PHE A 80 26.91 9.14 2.40
C PHE A 80 26.79 10.26 1.35
N GLY A 81 26.28 11.43 1.76
CA GLY A 81 26.07 12.58 0.87
C GLY A 81 24.79 12.54 0.05
N ARG A 82 23.93 11.53 0.23
CA ARG A 82 22.65 11.36 -0.47
C ARG A 82 21.47 11.62 0.44
N SER A 83 20.37 12.15 -0.11
CA SER A 83 19.14 12.33 0.62
C SER A 83 18.46 10.98 0.86
N GLY A 84 18.18 10.67 2.11
CA GLY A 84 17.43 9.49 2.54
C GLY A 84 16.25 9.84 3.42
N ALA A 85 15.31 8.91 3.55
CA ALA A 85 14.18 8.99 4.47
C ALA A 85 13.87 7.61 5.06
N ALA A 86 13.54 7.57 6.33
CA ALA A 86 13.01 6.41 7.02
C ALA A 86 11.60 6.72 7.52
N GLN A 87 10.70 5.76 7.39
CA GLN A 87 9.29 5.87 7.79
C GLN A 87 8.92 4.67 8.65
N LEU A 88 8.12 4.91 9.69
CA LEU A 88 7.43 3.88 10.47
C LEU A 88 5.93 4.19 10.42
N SER A 89 5.12 3.23 10.02
CA SER A 89 3.66 3.35 9.94
C SER A 89 3.01 2.31 10.83
N LEU A 90 2.06 2.78 11.62
CA LEU A 90 1.26 1.96 12.55
C LEU A 90 -0.21 2.10 12.16
N PRO A 91 -0.76 1.15 11.42
CA PRO A 91 -2.14 1.19 10.99
C PRO A 91 -3.05 0.42 11.96
N PHE A 92 -4.31 0.89 12.04
CA PHE A 92 -5.43 0.27 12.73
C PHE A 92 -6.59 0.21 11.73
N ALA A 93 -7.37 -0.86 11.76
CA ALA A 93 -8.52 -1.01 10.89
C ALA A 93 -9.78 -1.40 11.66
N ASP A 94 -10.92 -0.93 11.16
CA ASP A 94 -12.27 -1.40 11.53
C ASP A 94 -13.00 -1.74 10.23
N GLY A 95 -13.39 -3.00 10.05
CA GLY A 95 -13.94 -3.48 8.79
C GLY A 95 -15.11 -4.43 8.97
N LEU A 96 -16.04 -4.35 8.02
CA LEU A 96 -17.12 -5.27 7.83
C LEU A 96 -17.00 -5.91 6.44
N THR A 97 -17.04 -7.23 6.39
CA THR A 97 -17.07 -8.00 5.13
C THR A 97 -18.30 -8.90 5.15
N GLU A 98 -19.05 -8.87 4.08
CA GLU A 98 -20.30 -9.61 3.89
C GLU A 98 -20.25 -10.41 2.59
N GLY A 99 -21.02 -11.50 2.50
CA GLY A 99 -21.10 -12.31 1.27
C GLY A 99 -21.98 -13.53 1.45
N MET A 100 -22.22 -14.21 0.33
CA MET A 100 -22.94 -15.47 0.29
C MET A 100 -21.95 -16.63 0.27
N VAL A 101 -22.02 -17.53 1.22
CA VAL A 101 -21.18 -18.72 1.34
C VAL A 101 -22.10 -19.94 1.29
N GLU A 102 -21.97 -20.79 0.26
CA GLU A 102 -22.85 -21.94 0.04
C GLU A 102 -24.35 -21.57 0.02
N GLY A 103 -24.68 -20.36 -0.46
CA GLY A 103 -26.04 -19.85 -0.51
C GLY A 103 -26.54 -19.25 0.83
N GLU A 104 -25.75 -19.25 1.88
CA GLU A 104 -26.08 -18.61 3.15
C GLU A 104 -25.36 -17.27 3.30
N PHE A 105 -26.07 -16.25 3.77
CA PHE A 105 -25.48 -14.96 4.08
C PHE A 105 -24.55 -15.07 5.30
N ARG A 106 -23.35 -14.56 5.14
CA ARG A 106 -22.31 -14.49 6.20
C ARG A 106 -21.75 -13.09 6.27
N GLN A 107 -21.45 -12.66 7.49
CA GLN A 107 -20.76 -11.40 7.73
C GLN A 107 -19.66 -11.58 8.75
N ARG A 108 -18.60 -10.77 8.63
CA ARG A 108 -17.51 -10.71 9.59
C ARG A 108 -17.08 -9.28 9.87
N LYS A 109 -17.13 -8.91 11.13
CA LYS A 109 -16.51 -7.67 11.62
C LYS A 109 -15.10 -7.96 12.15
N THR A 110 -14.14 -7.11 11.76
CA THR A 110 -12.76 -7.15 12.24
C THR A 110 -12.36 -5.75 12.69
N THR A 111 -11.81 -5.63 13.90
CA THR A 111 -11.38 -4.34 14.48
C THR A 111 -10.09 -4.57 15.24
N GLY A 112 -9.04 -3.79 14.96
CA GLY A 112 -7.78 -3.89 15.68
C GLY A 112 -6.56 -3.38 14.91
N ILE A 113 -5.37 -3.69 15.40
CA ILE A 113 -4.09 -3.29 14.81
C ILE A 113 -3.80 -4.18 13.60
N THR A 114 -3.35 -3.57 12.51
CA THR A 114 -2.80 -4.30 11.36
C THR A 114 -1.28 -4.33 11.41
N ASP A 115 -0.64 -4.97 10.43
CA ASP A 115 0.82 -5.11 10.42
C ASP A 115 1.53 -3.76 10.30
N ALA A 116 2.48 -3.52 11.19
CA ALA A 116 3.35 -2.35 11.13
C ALA A 116 4.26 -2.39 9.90
N ARG A 117 4.59 -1.20 9.36
CA ARG A 117 5.44 -1.07 8.17
C ARG A 117 6.60 -0.13 8.43
N PHE A 118 7.77 -0.55 8.00
CA PHE A 118 8.98 0.25 7.98
C PHE A 118 9.45 0.43 6.54
N ARG A 119 9.67 1.68 6.10
CA ARG A 119 10.22 1.98 4.78
C ARG A 119 11.47 2.80 4.91
N MET A 120 12.52 2.41 4.21
CA MET A 120 13.74 3.19 4.02
C MET A 120 13.90 3.49 2.53
N ALA A 121 14.15 4.75 2.19
CA ALA A 121 14.40 5.19 0.83
C ALA A 121 15.67 6.03 0.77
N VAL A 122 16.40 5.94 -0.35
CA VAL A 122 17.58 6.74 -0.63
C VAL A 122 17.59 7.20 -2.08
N ASN A 123 17.92 8.46 -2.30
CA ASN A 123 18.08 9.00 -3.65
C ASN A 123 19.51 8.73 -4.14
N LEU A 124 19.62 7.90 -5.16
CA LEU A 124 20.91 7.48 -5.73
C LEU A 124 21.51 8.55 -6.67
N VAL A 125 20.63 9.27 -7.39
CA VAL A 125 20.99 10.30 -8.37
C VAL A 125 20.06 11.51 -8.20
N GLY A 126 20.58 12.70 -8.47
CA GLY A 126 19.78 13.94 -8.65
C GLY A 126 19.33 14.65 -7.38
N ALA A 127 19.45 14.01 -6.21
CA ALA A 127 19.10 14.62 -4.94
C ALA A 127 20.17 14.31 -3.86
N PRO A 128 21.22 15.13 -3.78
CA PRO A 128 22.18 15.01 -2.69
C PRO A 128 21.52 15.36 -1.35
N ALA A 129 22.18 15.00 -0.26
CA ALA A 129 21.82 15.47 1.07
C ALA A 129 21.90 17.00 1.09
N MET A 130 20.83 17.67 1.50
CA MET A 130 20.73 19.13 1.40
C MET A 130 19.99 19.73 2.59
N ASP A 131 20.30 20.98 2.88
CA ASP A 131 19.57 21.82 3.80
C ASP A 131 18.34 22.46 3.16
N ALA A 132 17.67 23.36 3.88
CA ALA A 132 16.51 24.08 3.37
C ALA A 132 16.82 25.00 2.18
N ALA A 133 18.05 25.50 2.06
CA ALA A 133 18.47 26.37 0.94
C ALA A 133 18.66 25.51 -0.33
N GLY A 134 19.39 24.41 -0.23
CA GLY A 134 19.57 23.45 -1.31
C GLY A 134 18.25 22.87 -1.80
N PHE A 135 17.33 22.56 -0.88
CA PHE A 135 16.00 22.10 -1.22
C PHE A 135 15.18 23.14 -1.99
N ARG A 136 15.28 24.44 -1.63
CA ARG A 136 14.62 25.52 -2.40
C ARG A 136 15.16 25.60 -3.82
N THR A 137 16.50 25.45 -4.00
CA THR A 137 17.14 25.44 -5.32
C THR A 137 16.65 24.26 -6.16
N LEU A 138 16.70 23.04 -5.65
CA LEU A 138 16.20 21.85 -6.34
C LEU A 138 14.71 21.96 -6.68
N ARG A 139 13.93 22.55 -5.79
CA ARG A 139 12.50 22.78 -6.06
C ARG A 139 12.29 23.85 -7.15
N GLY A 140 13.14 24.84 -7.26
CA GLY A 140 13.10 25.87 -8.32
C GLY A 140 13.46 25.31 -9.69
N ASP A 141 14.50 24.49 -9.72
CA ASP A 141 15.04 23.83 -10.92
C ASP A 141 15.17 22.32 -10.68
N PRO A 142 14.06 21.57 -10.80
CA PRO A 142 14.04 20.15 -10.52
C PRO A 142 14.93 19.37 -11.50
N LYS A 143 15.65 18.42 -10.96
CA LYS A 143 16.49 17.48 -11.73
C LYS A 143 15.84 16.11 -11.77
N THR A 144 16.27 15.27 -12.70
CA THR A 144 15.94 13.85 -12.67
C THR A 144 16.49 13.22 -11.40
N ILE A 145 15.62 12.54 -10.66
CA ILE A 145 15.98 11.85 -9.42
C ILE A 145 15.78 10.34 -9.66
N VAL A 146 16.77 9.56 -9.26
CA VAL A 146 16.65 8.10 -9.18
C VAL A 146 16.80 7.71 -7.72
N GLY A 147 15.84 6.96 -7.20
CA GLY A 147 15.86 6.48 -5.82
C GLY A 147 15.61 4.99 -5.74
N ALA A 148 16.05 4.40 -4.64
CA ALA A 148 15.74 3.02 -4.27
C ALA A 148 15.09 3.00 -2.88
N SER A 149 14.24 2.04 -2.63
CA SER A 149 13.64 1.84 -1.31
C SER A 149 13.45 0.38 -0.98
N LEU A 150 13.38 0.11 0.31
CA LEU A 150 12.96 -1.16 0.88
C LEU A 150 11.84 -0.86 1.88
N LEU A 151 10.67 -1.47 1.65
CA LEU A 151 9.60 -1.51 2.62
C LEU A 151 9.58 -2.91 3.24
N VAL A 152 9.42 -2.96 4.55
CA VAL A 152 9.30 -4.19 5.34
C VAL A 152 7.98 -4.11 6.11
N GLN A 153 7.14 -5.11 5.96
CA GLN A 153 5.94 -5.32 6.76
C GLN A 153 6.24 -6.38 7.81
N VAL A 154 5.93 -6.04 9.06
CA VAL A 154 6.20 -6.87 10.23
C VAL A 154 4.90 -7.49 10.71
N PRO A 155 4.83 -8.80 11.02
CA PRO A 155 3.61 -9.47 11.46
C PRO A 155 3.24 -9.11 12.90
N THR A 156 2.77 -7.88 13.10
CA THR A 156 2.37 -7.32 14.40
C THR A 156 0.87 -7.13 14.53
N GLY A 157 0.13 -7.36 13.45
CA GLY A 157 -1.31 -7.22 13.42
C GLY A 157 -2.04 -8.35 14.15
N GLU A 158 -3.29 -8.09 14.50
CA GLU A 158 -4.13 -9.09 15.13
C GLU A 158 -4.40 -10.25 14.18
N TYR A 159 -4.06 -11.45 14.62
CA TYR A 159 -4.16 -12.66 13.84
C TYR A 159 -4.82 -13.78 14.66
N ASN A 160 -5.70 -14.54 14.00
CA ASN A 160 -6.31 -15.74 14.53
C ASN A 160 -6.27 -16.82 13.44
N SER A 161 -5.50 -17.88 13.70
CA SER A 161 -5.27 -18.98 12.75
C SER A 161 -6.52 -19.75 12.33
N ASP A 162 -7.58 -19.73 13.16
CA ASP A 162 -8.85 -20.39 12.84
C ASP A 162 -9.76 -19.54 11.95
N LYS A 163 -9.31 -18.37 11.52
CA LYS A 163 -10.10 -17.42 10.76
C LYS A 163 -9.49 -17.11 9.39
N LEU A 164 -10.39 -17.03 8.42
CA LEU A 164 -10.05 -16.67 7.04
C LEU A 164 -9.60 -15.22 6.89
N LEU A 165 -10.37 -14.30 7.47
CA LEU A 165 -10.12 -12.87 7.41
C LEU A 165 -9.42 -12.43 8.67
N ASN A 166 -8.23 -11.88 8.53
CA ASN A 166 -7.39 -11.38 9.59
C ASN A 166 -6.90 -9.97 9.28
N LEU A 167 -6.62 -9.18 10.30
CA LEU A 167 -6.01 -7.85 10.19
C LEU A 167 -4.49 -7.95 10.02
N GLY A 168 -3.86 -8.90 10.68
CA GLY A 168 -2.45 -9.24 10.50
C GLY A 168 -2.27 -10.37 9.49
N THR A 169 -1.12 -10.41 8.83
CA THR A 169 -0.80 -11.44 7.82
C THR A 169 -0.07 -12.65 8.41
N ASN A 170 0.39 -12.55 9.66
CA ASN A 170 1.20 -13.56 10.37
C ASN A 170 2.46 -13.99 9.59
N ARG A 171 3.01 -13.09 8.77
CA ARG A 171 4.24 -13.32 8.00
C ARG A 171 4.96 -12.03 7.69
N TRP A 172 6.24 -12.11 7.50
CA TRP A 172 7.04 -11.03 7.00
C TRP A 172 6.78 -10.81 5.52
N SER A 173 6.81 -9.55 5.09
CA SER A 173 6.78 -9.21 3.67
C SER A 173 7.74 -8.06 3.40
N VAL A 174 8.40 -8.07 2.25
CA VAL A 174 9.32 -7.02 1.84
C VAL A 174 9.01 -6.54 0.44
N LYS A 175 9.18 -5.24 0.18
CA LYS A 175 9.04 -4.63 -1.16
C LYS A 175 10.31 -3.83 -1.46
N PRO A 176 11.34 -4.42 -2.08
CA PRO A 176 12.35 -3.64 -2.77
C PRO A 176 11.73 -2.90 -3.97
N ALA A 177 12.15 -1.64 -4.18
CA ALA A 177 11.67 -0.82 -5.28
C ALA A 177 12.74 0.15 -5.76
N ILE A 178 12.63 0.53 -7.04
CA ILE A 178 13.39 1.61 -7.67
C ILE A 178 12.42 2.59 -8.30
N GLY A 179 12.69 3.88 -8.11
CA GLY A 179 11.85 4.94 -8.65
C GLY A 179 12.64 6.01 -9.38
N VAL A 180 11.99 6.62 -10.35
CA VAL A 180 12.55 7.71 -11.15
C VAL A 180 11.56 8.85 -11.17
N ILE A 181 12.03 10.07 -10.91
CA ILE A 181 11.29 11.33 -11.09
C ILE A 181 11.95 12.08 -12.25
N VAL A 182 11.17 12.37 -13.28
CA VAL A 182 11.62 13.14 -14.46
C VAL A 182 10.86 14.45 -14.52
N PRO A 183 11.52 15.61 -14.45
CA PRO A 183 10.88 16.89 -14.68
C PRO A 183 10.59 17.06 -16.19
N LEU A 184 9.31 17.07 -16.57
CA LEU A 184 8.88 17.34 -17.94
C LEU A 184 8.89 18.83 -18.25
N ARG A 185 8.55 19.63 -17.25
CA ARG A 185 8.56 21.12 -17.25
C ARG A 185 8.83 21.59 -15.83
N PRO A 186 9.14 22.87 -15.58
CA PRO A 186 9.40 23.36 -14.22
C PRO A 186 8.31 23.06 -13.20
N THR A 187 7.06 22.89 -13.65
CA THR A 187 5.91 22.60 -12.77
C THR A 187 5.29 21.22 -12.96
N TRP A 188 5.83 20.39 -13.85
CA TRP A 188 5.33 19.05 -14.10
C TRP A 188 6.43 18.01 -13.86
N LEU A 189 6.12 17.00 -13.08
CA LEU A 189 6.99 15.84 -12.86
C LEU A 189 6.25 14.59 -13.34
N PHE A 190 6.98 13.73 -14.02
CA PHE A 190 6.55 12.35 -14.27
C PHE A 190 7.34 11.43 -13.35
N GLU A 191 6.66 10.53 -12.67
CA GLU A 191 7.26 9.64 -11.71
C GLU A 191 6.87 8.20 -12.06
N ILE A 192 7.82 7.28 -11.92
CA ILE A 192 7.61 5.84 -12.04
C ILE A 192 8.32 5.14 -10.89
N GLU A 193 7.64 4.19 -10.24
CA GLU A 193 8.25 3.24 -9.31
C GLU A 193 7.99 1.82 -9.81
N LEU A 194 9.02 0.99 -9.82
CA LEU A 194 8.94 -0.44 -10.06
C LEU A 194 9.35 -1.16 -8.78
N GLY A 195 8.55 -2.11 -8.34
CA GLY A 195 8.80 -2.86 -7.12
C GLY A 195 8.32 -4.30 -7.20
N ALA A 196 8.72 -5.10 -6.24
CA ALA A 196 8.25 -6.46 -6.10
C ALA A 196 7.97 -6.76 -4.63
N TRP A 197 6.75 -7.17 -4.31
CA TRP A 197 6.43 -7.74 -3.01
C TRP A 197 6.90 -9.18 -2.97
N ILE A 198 7.61 -9.53 -1.91
CA ILE A 198 8.11 -10.86 -1.61
C ILE A 198 7.56 -11.21 -0.23
N PHE A 199 6.94 -12.35 -0.12
CA PHE A 199 6.24 -12.80 1.07
C PHE A 199 6.98 -13.97 1.70
N GLY A 200 7.07 -13.97 3.03
CA GLY A 200 7.36 -15.19 3.80
C GLY A 200 6.10 -16.04 3.92
N ASP A 201 6.26 -17.25 4.40
CA ASP A 201 5.16 -18.16 4.62
C ASP A 201 4.39 -17.82 5.90
N ASN A 202 3.11 -18.16 5.92
CA ASN A 202 2.30 -18.17 7.11
C ASN A 202 2.06 -19.62 7.51
N ASP A 203 2.81 -20.11 8.49
CA ASP A 203 2.84 -21.52 8.89
C ASP A 203 1.63 -21.95 9.75
N ASP A 204 0.76 -21.02 10.10
CA ASP A 204 -0.41 -21.29 10.95
C ASP A 204 -1.68 -20.66 10.37
N PHE A 205 -2.04 -21.06 9.15
CA PHE A 205 -3.26 -20.63 8.48
C PHE A 205 -4.24 -21.79 8.39
N LEU A 206 -5.28 -21.81 9.24
CA LEU A 206 -6.26 -22.89 9.34
C LEU A 206 -5.62 -24.28 9.52
N GLY A 207 -4.53 -24.33 10.29
CA GLY A 207 -3.77 -25.55 10.53
C GLY A 207 -2.88 -26.00 9.38
N GLN A 208 -2.63 -25.12 8.38
CA GLN A 208 -1.77 -25.38 7.23
C GLN A 208 -0.82 -24.22 6.99
N THR A 209 0.21 -24.43 6.18
CA THR A 209 1.08 -23.37 5.68
C THR A 209 0.45 -22.70 4.45
N ARG A 210 0.39 -21.38 4.46
CA ARG A 210 0.02 -20.56 3.30
C ARG A 210 1.24 -19.88 2.73
N GLU A 211 1.55 -20.18 1.49
CA GLU A 211 2.58 -19.56 0.68
C GLU A 211 1.97 -18.57 -0.31
N GLN A 212 2.74 -17.60 -0.80
CA GLN A 212 2.30 -16.66 -1.84
C GLN A 212 3.45 -16.28 -2.75
N ASP A 213 3.23 -16.38 -4.04
CA ASP A 213 4.18 -15.95 -5.05
C ASP A 213 4.40 -14.42 -5.00
N PRO A 214 5.57 -13.94 -5.46
CA PRO A 214 5.84 -12.52 -5.52
C PRO A 214 4.83 -11.75 -6.39
N ILE A 215 4.56 -10.48 -6.01
CA ILE A 215 3.76 -9.54 -6.79
C ILE A 215 4.67 -8.45 -7.34
N VAL A 216 4.81 -8.36 -8.66
CA VAL A 216 5.46 -7.21 -9.28
C VAL A 216 4.48 -6.05 -9.41
N SER A 217 4.98 -4.82 -9.19
CA SER A 217 4.16 -3.61 -9.24
C SER A 217 4.86 -2.50 -10.03
N ALA A 218 4.06 -1.70 -10.74
CA ALA A 218 4.47 -0.46 -11.38
C ALA A 218 3.52 0.65 -10.97
N GLU A 219 4.04 1.75 -10.42
CA GLU A 219 3.28 2.94 -10.08
C GLU A 219 3.72 4.09 -11.00
N LEU A 220 2.76 4.86 -11.49
CA LEU A 220 2.96 5.99 -12.40
C LEU A 220 2.25 7.21 -11.83
N HIS A 221 2.93 8.36 -11.80
CA HIS A 221 2.35 9.60 -11.33
C HIS A 221 2.68 10.76 -12.26
N LEU A 222 1.67 11.53 -12.62
CA LEU A 222 1.85 12.81 -13.31
C LEU A 222 1.54 13.93 -12.34
N VAL A 223 2.59 14.53 -11.79
CA VAL A 223 2.48 15.54 -10.72
C VAL A 223 2.50 16.94 -11.28
N LYS A 224 1.48 17.74 -10.98
CA LYS A 224 1.44 19.19 -11.21
C LYS A 224 1.79 19.94 -9.93
N ARG A 225 2.88 20.68 -9.94
CA ARG A 225 3.29 21.58 -8.87
C ARG A 225 2.64 22.93 -9.08
N ILE A 226 1.71 23.33 -8.21
CA ILE A 226 0.91 24.58 -8.35
C ILE A 226 1.66 25.74 -7.70
N ARG A 227 2.09 25.56 -6.47
CA ARG A 227 2.93 26.48 -5.69
C ARG A 227 3.71 25.70 -4.62
N PRO A 228 4.65 26.32 -3.89
CA PRO A 228 5.33 25.64 -2.78
C PRO A 228 4.40 24.93 -1.81
N GLY A 229 4.55 23.61 -1.68
CA GLY A 229 3.71 22.75 -0.82
C GLY A 229 2.34 22.39 -1.39
N PHE A 230 1.87 23.06 -2.47
CA PHE A 230 0.62 22.79 -3.13
C PHE A 230 0.85 22.08 -4.46
N TRP A 231 0.33 20.87 -4.61
CA TRP A 231 0.46 20.07 -5.81
C TRP A 231 -0.69 19.07 -5.93
N ALA A 232 -0.90 18.59 -7.13
CA ALA A 232 -1.86 17.52 -7.44
C ALA A 232 -1.19 16.49 -8.34
N SER A 233 -1.66 15.26 -8.32
CA SER A 233 -1.23 14.22 -9.24
C SER A 233 -2.40 13.41 -9.79
N LEU A 234 -2.19 12.90 -11.01
CA LEU A 234 -2.93 11.77 -11.55
C LEU A 234 -2.05 10.55 -11.35
N ASP A 235 -2.64 9.51 -10.84
CA ASP A 235 -1.95 8.34 -10.34
C ASP A 235 -2.50 7.09 -11.03
N ALA A 236 -1.62 6.14 -11.35
CA ALA A 236 -1.98 4.83 -11.86
C ALA A 236 -1.05 3.78 -11.27
N ASN A 237 -1.58 2.58 -11.11
CA ASN A 237 -0.78 1.44 -10.68
C ASN A 237 -1.24 0.19 -11.43
N TYR A 238 -0.27 -0.70 -11.65
CA TYR A 238 -0.48 -2.04 -12.17
C TYR A 238 0.32 -3.03 -11.33
N TYR A 239 -0.28 -4.15 -11.00
CA TYR A 239 0.41 -5.22 -10.30
C TYR A 239 -0.04 -6.60 -10.78
N ARG A 240 0.92 -7.55 -10.74
CA ARG A 240 0.72 -8.91 -11.21
C ARG A 240 1.53 -9.91 -10.38
N GLY A 241 0.90 -11.04 -10.05
CA GLY A 241 1.49 -12.12 -9.26
C GLY A 241 0.63 -12.50 -8.09
N GLY A 242 1.24 -13.06 -7.05
CA GLY A 242 0.60 -13.30 -5.76
C GLY A 242 -0.34 -14.49 -5.73
N GLU A 243 -0.19 -15.42 -6.66
CA GLU A 243 -0.90 -16.70 -6.60
C GLU A 243 -0.55 -17.42 -5.31
N THR A 244 -1.56 -17.99 -4.65
CA THR A 244 -1.36 -18.58 -3.33
C THR A 244 -1.48 -20.11 -3.35
N ARG A 245 -0.80 -20.74 -2.38
CA ARG A 245 -0.89 -22.16 -2.11
C ARG A 245 -1.16 -22.36 -0.62
N ILE A 246 -2.08 -23.29 -0.28
CA ILE A 246 -2.38 -23.68 1.09
C ILE A 246 -2.18 -25.18 1.20
N GLY A 247 -1.17 -25.60 1.95
CA GLY A 247 -0.73 -26.97 1.98
C GLY A 247 -0.33 -27.48 0.58
N ALA A 248 -1.07 -28.44 0.03
CA ALA A 248 -0.84 -28.97 -1.31
C ALA A 248 -1.71 -28.33 -2.40
N ASP A 249 -2.67 -27.48 -2.03
CA ASP A 249 -3.67 -26.93 -2.95
C ASP A 249 -3.23 -25.58 -3.52
N PHE A 250 -3.20 -25.49 -4.85
CA PHE A 250 -2.99 -24.23 -5.58
C PHE A 250 -4.32 -23.52 -5.80
N ASN A 251 -4.32 -22.21 -5.61
CA ASN A 251 -5.49 -21.36 -5.81
C ASN A 251 -5.39 -20.65 -7.16
N ASP A 252 -6.52 -20.46 -7.88
CA ASP A 252 -6.58 -19.61 -9.09
C ASP A 252 -6.82 -18.15 -8.70
N ASP A 253 -5.99 -17.62 -7.84
CA ASP A 253 -6.10 -16.27 -7.28
C ASP A 253 -4.99 -15.32 -7.77
N LEU A 254 -4.35 -15.64 -8.91
CA LEU A 254 -3.36 -14.77 -9.56
C LEU A 254 -3.93 -13.36 -9.72
N GLN A 255 -3.30 -12.40 -9.11
CA GLN A 255 -3.65 -10.99 -9.26
C GLN A 255 -3.09 -10.45 -10.58
N ARG A 256 -3.93 -9.74 -11.32
CA ARG A 256 -3.58 -8.96 -12.50
C ARG A 256 -4.50 -7.74 -12.53
N ASN A 257 -4.12 -6.75 -11.76
CA ASN A 257 -5.02 -5.66 -11.41
C ASN A 257 -4.38 -4.32 -11.73
N SER A 258 -5.23 -3.33 -12.02
CA SER A 258 -4.83 -1.95 -12.24
C SER A 258 -5.80 -1.00 -11.53
N ARG A 259 -5.26 0.13 -11.11
CA ARG A 259 -6.01 1.20 -10.43
C ARG A 259 -5.64 2.54 -11.02
N ALA A 260 -6.56 3.48 -10.95
CA ALA A 260 -6.31 4.88 -11.25
C ALA A 260 -6.75 5.73 -10.05
N GLY A 261 -6.12 6.89 -9.90
CA GLY A 261 -6.43 7.76 -8.79
C GLY A 261 -5.97 9.19 -9.00
N LEU A 262 -6.25 10.00 -8.02
CA LEU A 262 -5.80 11.38 -7.94
C LEU A 262 -5.41 11.72 -6.50
N THR A 263 -4.40 12.57 -6.37
CA THR A 263 -3.94 13.07 -5.07
C THR A 263 -3.86 14.59 -5.11
N LEU A 264 -4.28 15.24 -4.04
CA LEU A 264 -4.17 16.67 -3.82
C LEU A 264 -3.51 16.93 -2.49
N VAL A 265 -2.43 17.72 -2.48
CA VAL A 265 -1.78 18.18 -1.25
C VAL A 265 -1.77 19.68 -1.21
N PHE A 266 -2.26 20.27 -0.13
CA PHE A 266 -2.25 21.71 0.08
C PHE A 266 -1.66 22.08 1.44
N PRO A 267 -0.79 23.10 1.48
CA PRO A 267 -0.19 23.58 2.72
C PRO A 267 -1.20 24.40 3.51
N ALA A 268 -1.21 24.20 4.81
CA ALA A 268 -1.83 25.10 5.77
C ALA A 268 -0.80 26.10 6.33
N LYS A 269 -1.21 26.93 7.28
CA LYS A 269 -0.30 27.90 7.91
C LYS A 269 0.84 27.19 8.65
N GLY A 270 2.05 27.69 8.48
CA GLY A 270 3.22 27.18 9.19
C GLY A 270 3.75 25.86 8.59
N ARG A 271 3.85 24.83 9.41
CA ARG A 271 4.45 23.51 9.09
C ARG A 271 3.41 22.43 8.87
N HIS A 272 2.19 22.81 8.57
CA HIS A 272 1.03 21.94 8.41
C HIS A 272 0.65 21.79 6.95
N ALA A 273 0.16 20.63 6.59
CA ALA A 273 -0.42 20.36 5.29
C ALA A 273 -1.55 19.33 5.39
N PHE A 274 -2.41 19.31 4.39
CA PHE A 274 -3.43 18.27 4.23
C PHE A 274 -3.22 17.58 2.88
N ARG A 275 -3.52 16.29 2.85
CA ARG A 275 -3.53 15.47 1.64
C ARG A 275 -4.88 14.76 1.54
N GLY A 276 -5.55 14.94 0.42
CA GLY A 276 -6.71 14.14 0.03
C GLY A 276 -6.32 13.26 -1.15
N SER A 277 -6.79 12.02 -1.19
CA SER A 277 -6.65 11.15 -2.35
C SER A 277 -7.90 10.30 -2.56
N PHE A 278 -8.11 9.96 -3.83
CA PHE A 278 -9.13 9.01 -4.27
C PHE A 278 -8.49 8.05 -5.27
N SER A 279 -8.86 6.78 -5.22
CA SER A 279 -8.50 5.82 -6.25
C SER A 279 -9.56 4.74 -6.40
N THR A 280 -9.67 4.18 -7.61
CA THR A 280 -10.64 3.14 -7.96
C THR A 280 -9.97 2.04 -8.79
N GLY A 281 -10.50 0.84 -8.76
CA GLY A 281 -10.10 -0.23 -9.66
C GLY A 281 -10.44 0.11 -11.11
N VAL A 282 -9.53 -0.22 -12.04
CA VAL A 282 -9.76 -0.11 -13.49
C VAL A 282 -9.98 -1.50 -14.08
N SER A 283 -9.24 -2.47 -13.57
CA SER A 283 -9.40 -3.87 -13.93
C SER A 283 -8.92 -4.72 -12.77
N THR A 284 -9.75 -5.63 -12.30
CA THR A 284 -9.44 -6.53 -11.18
C THR A 284 -9.75 -7.96 -11.59
N ARG A 285 -8.72 -8.82 -11.59
CA ARG A 285 -8.89 -10.26 -11.83
C ARG A 285 -9.18 -11.01 -10.53
N SER A 286 -8.47 -10.69 -9.46
CA SER A 286 -8.61 -11.33 -8.15
C SER A 286 -8.22 -10.37 -7.04
N GLY A 287 -8.83 -10.49 -5.87
CA GLY A 287 -8.62 -9.64 -4.71
C GLY A 287 -9.58 -8.46 -4.65
N GLY A 288 -9.24 -7.44 -3.86
CA GLY A 288 -10.14 -6.31 -3.62
C GLY A 288 -10.26 -5.36 -4.81
N ASP A 289 -11.49 -5.07 -5.20
CA ASP A 289 -11.86 -4.02 -6.17
C ASP A 289 -12.52 -2.87 -5.43
N PHE A 290 -11.69 -2.06 -4.78
CA PHE A 290 -12.14 -1.02 -3.86
C PHE A 290 -12.08 0.37 -4.46
N ASP A 291 -13.08 1.19 -4.15
CA ASP A 291 -12.95 2.63 -4.11
C ASP A 291 -12.27 3.03 -2.79
N MET A 292 -11.20 3.81 -2.88
CA MET A 292 -10.41 4.24 -1.72
C MET A 292 -10.45 5.76 -1.60
N TYR A 293 -10.92 6.25 -0.46
CA TYR A 293 -10.92 7.65 -0.10
C TYR A 293 -9.98 7.88 1.07
N SER A 294 -9.03 8.80 0.95
CA SER A 294 -8.09 9.09 2.03
C SER A 294 -7.99 10.57 2.34
N LEU A 295 -7.91 10.88 3.61
CA LEU A 295 -7.60 12.20 4.14
C LEU A 295 -6.44 12.09 5.12
N SER A 296 -5.39 12.91 4.94
CA SER A 296 -4.25 12.94 5.84
C SER A 296 -3.93 14.34 6.30
N TYR A 297 -3.54 14.46 7.55
CA TYR A 297 -2.94 15.66 8.13
C TYR A 297 -1.46 15.42 8.36
N LEU A 298 -0.63 16.36 7.90
CA LEU A 298 0.83 16.29 7.96
C LEU A 298 1.36 17.46 8.80
N PHE A 299 2.26 17.15 9.73
CA PHE A 299 2.99 18.13 10.52
C PHE A 299 4.50 17.88 10.37
N ALA A 300 5.26 18.89 9.95
CA ALA A 300 6.71 18.79 9.72
C ALA A 300 7.47 19.75 10.65
N TRP A 301 8.63 19.34 11.22
CA TRP A 301 9.49 20.17 12.07
C TRP A 301 10.97 19.84 11.93
#